data_5c94d15bfe083f5fb73eb78b40c0d3de
#
_entry.id   5c94d15bfe083f5fb73eb78b40c0d3de
#
_cell.length_a   1.000
_cell.length_b   1.000
_cell.length_c   1.000
_cell.angle_alpha   90.00
_cell.angle_beta   90.00
_cell.angle_gamma   90.00
#
_symmetry.space_group_name_H-M   'P 1'
#
loop_
_entity.id
_entity.type
_entity.pdbx_description
1 polymer ?
#
loop_
_entity_poly.entity_id
_entity_poly.type
_entity_poly.pdbx_seq_one_letter_code
_entity_poly.pdbx_strand_id
1 'polypeptide(L)'
;MGKRAIKPASMKEVAPGRESSVIGRVIESYAKRFNYGVVHDFTGHGINTAFHTDLIIPHYDTPHHAFQIEEGMTFTIEPMLTLGTYQHQMWDDGWTVLTADGSRSAQFEHTLLVTATGAEILTLPTI
;
A
#
# COMPACT_ATOMS: atom_id res chain seq x y z
N MET A 1 -13.72 8.83 -8.78
CA MET A 1 -13.45 9.53 -7.50
C MET A 1 -12.77 8.65 -6.43
N GLY A 2 -13.12 7.39 -6.29
CA GLY A 2 -12.61 6.51 -5.22
C GLY A 2 -11.10 6.27 -5.17
N LYS A 3 -10.44 6.08 -6.31
CA LYS A 3 -9.03 5.68 -6.38
C LYS A 3 -8.05 6.74 -5.86
N ARG A 4 -8.37 8.03 -6.00
CA ARG A 4 -7.53 9.13 -5.50
C ARG A 4 -7.66 9.37 -3.99
N ALA A 5 -8.71 8.88 -3.37
CA ALA A 5 -8.98 9.13 -1.95
C ALA A 5 -8.38 8.06 -1.01
N ILE A 6 -8.12 6.85 -1.51
CA ILE A 6 -7.61 5.74 -0.69
C ILE A 6 -6.19 6.03 -0.21
N LYS A 7 -5.32 6.48 -1.08
CA LYS A 7 -3.94 6.83 -0.76
C LYS A 7 -3.82 7.93 0.30
N PRO A 8 -4.41 9.12 0.08
CA PRO A 8 -4.32 10.18 1.08
C PRO A 8 -4.86 9.77 2.45
N ALA A 9 -5.90 8.93 2.49
CA ALA A 9 -6.47 8.47 3.76
C ALA A 9 -5.49 7.58 4.53
N SER A 10 -4.88 6.58 3.88
CA SER A 10 -3.91 5.69 4.52
C SER A 10 -2.63 6.41 4.94
N MET A 11 -2.15 7.36 4.14
CA MET A 11 -0.95 8.13 4.44
C MET A 11 -1.11 9.06 5.64
N LYS A 12 -2.32 9.58 5.88
CA LYS A 12 -2.63 10.40 7.06
C LYS A 12 -2.56 9.62 8.37
N GLU A 13 -2.63 8.30 8.29
CA GLU A 13 -2.53 7.42 9.45
C GLU A 13 -1.09 7.14 9.87
N VAL A 14 -0.12 7.47 9.01
CA VAL A 14 1.31 7.24 9.28
C VAL A 14 1.83 8.31 10.23
N ALA A 15 2.20 7.89 11.43
CA ALA A 15 2.82 8.73 12.44
C ALA A 15 3.59 7.86 13.44
N PRO A 16 4.62 8.40 14.10
CA PRO A 16 5.33 7.66 15.15
C PRO A 16 4.40 7.17 16.25
N GLY A 17 4.62 5.95 16.73
CA GLY A 17 3.85 5.33 17.79
C GLY A 17 2.57 4.62 17.33
N ARG A 18 2.16 4.77 16.08
CA ARG A 18 1.03 4.01 15.52
C ARG A 18 1.48 2.64 15.02
N GLU A 19 0.56 1.69 15.05
CA GLU A 19 0.80 0.36 14.49
C GLU A 19 0.58 0.38 12.97
N SER A 20 1.49 -0.23 12.22
CA SER A 20 1.49 -0.20 10.74
C SER A 20 0.25 -0.86 10.12
N SER A 21 -0.41 -1.78 10.82
CA SER A 21 -1.65 -2.44 10.35
C SER A 21 -2.79 -1.45 10.07
N VAL A 22 -2.76 -0.24 10.64
CA VAL A 22 -3.73 0.81 10.34
C VAL A 22 -3.75 1.19 8.86
N ILE A 23 -2.61 1.08 8.17
CA ILE A 23 -2.48 1.40 6.74
C ILE A 23 -3.37 0.46 5.92
N GLY A 24 -3.20 -0.84 6.08
CA GLY A 24 -3.99 -1.86 5.36
C GLY A 24 -5.48 -1.80 5.71
N ARG A 25 -5.80 -1.59 6.98
CA ARG A 25 -7.19 -1.43 7.45
C ARG A 25 -7.90 -0.26 6.76
N VAL A 26 -7.26 0.88 6.66
CA VAL A 26 -7.84 2.07 6.00
C VAL A 26 -7.99 1.83 4.50
N ILE A 27 -6.98 1.25 3.85
CA ILE A 27 -7.01 0.94 2.40
C ILE A 27 -8.18 -0.01 2.10
N GLU A 28 -8.26 -1.12 2.81
CA GLU A 28 -9.31 -2.13 2.57
C GLU A 28 -10.71 -1.58 2.88
N SER A 29 -10.87 -0.87 3.99
CA SER A 29 -12.15 -0.23 4.34
C SER A 29 -12.62 0.73 3.27
N TYR A 30 -11.71 1.51 2.70
CA TYR A 30 -12.04 2.44 1.61
C TYR A 30 -12.37 1.71 0.32
N ALA A 31 -11.59 0.68 -0.04
CA ALA A 31 -11.82 -0.13 -1.23
C ALA A 31 -13.21 -0.79 -1.20
N LYS A 32 -13.60 -1.33 -0.06
CA LYS A 32 -14.92 -1.95 0.15
C LYS A 32 -16.09 -1.00 -0.14
N ARG A 33 -15.96 0.29 0.13
CA ARG A 33 -17.01 1.29 -0.17
C ARG A 33 -17.32 1.42 -1.66
N PHE A 34 -16.38 1.03 -2.52
CA PHE A 34 -16.50 1.12 -3.97
C PHE A 34 -16.54 -0.25 -4.64
N ASN A 35 -16.70 -1.32 -3.86
CA ASN A 35 -16.62 -2.71 -4.32
C ASN A 35 -15.31 -3.03 -5.06
N TYR A 36 -14.19 -2.47 -4.63
CA TYR A 36 -12.87 -2.80 -5.16
C TYR A 36 -12.24 -3.95 -4.37
N GLY A 37 -11.60 -4.88 -5.09
CA GLY A 37 -10.68 -5.83 -4.51
C GLY A 37 -9.33 -5.16 -4.19
N VAL A 38 -8.67 -5.67 -3.15
CA VAL A 38 -7.29 -5.28 -2.80
C VAL A 38 -6.42 -6.52 -2.93
N VAL A 39 -5.39 -6.45 -3.76
CA VAL A 39 -4.46 -7.58 -3.95
C VAL A 39 -3.65 -7.78 -2.67
N HIS A 40 -3.55 -9.03 -2.20
CA HIS A 40 -2.92 -9.37 -0.93
C HIS A 40 -1.43 -9.69 -1.08
N ASP A 41 -1.03 -10.35 -2.17
CA ASP A 41 0.31 -10.93 -2.31
C ASP A 41 1.40 -9.91 -2.66
N PHE A 42 1.02 -8.70 -3.03
CA PHE A 42 1.93 -7.60 -3.29
C PHE A 42 1.76 -6.52 -2.23
N THR A 43 2.86 -6.19 -1.57
CA THR A 43 2.88 -5.30 -0.40
C THR A 43 3.75 -4.07 -0.65
N GLY A 44 3.56 -3.03 0.13
CA GLY A 44 4.59 -2.02 0.32
C GLY A 44 5.80 -2.61 1.04
N HIS A 45 6.89 -1.90 0.99
CA HIS A 45 8.17 -2.36 1.54
C HIS A 45 8.98 -1.21 2.13
N GLY A 46 9.86 -1.55 3.06
CA GLY A 46 10.86 -0.59 3.55
C GLY A 46 11.88 -0.25 2.48
N ILE A 47 12.45 0.94 2.60
CA ILE A 47 13.55 1.44 1.78
C ILE A 47 14.61 2.04 2.70
N ASN A 48 15.90 1.69 2.45
CA ASN A 48 17.04 2.39 3.06
C ASN A 48 18.20 2.40 2.07
N THR A 49 19.34 1.81 2.40
CA THR A 49 20.45 1.59 1.45
C THR A 49 20.14 0.53 0.40
N ALA A 50 19.13 -0.32 0.64
CA ALA A 50 18.59 -1.26 -0.32
C ALA A 50 17.21 -0.77 -0.80
N PHE A 51 16.87 -1.08 -2.06
CA PHE A 51 15.56 -0.72 -2.64
C PHE A 51 14.39 -1.40 -1.92
N HIS A 52 14.59 -2.66 -1.50
CA HIS A 52 13.66 -3.39 -0.65
C HIS A 52 14.36 -3.80 0.65
N THR A 53 13.71 -3.57 1.77
CA THR A 53 14.11 -4.09 3.08
C THR A 53 13.08 -5.10 3.59
N ASP A 54 13.35 -5.72 4.74
CA ASP A 54 12.47 -6.76 5.33
C ASP A 54 11.14 -6.22 5.87
N LEU A 55 10.95 -4.89 5.88
CA LEU A 55 9.71 -4.26 6.29
C LEU A 55 8.62 -4.54 5.25
N ILE A 56 7.51 -5.10 5.69
CA ILE A 56 6.36 -5.46 4.84
C ILE A 56 5.16 -4.62 5.26
N ILE A 57 4.54 -3.93 4.30
CA ILE A 57 3.35 -3.11 4.52
C ILE A 57 2.18 -3.70 3.73
N PRO A 58 1.34 -4.57 4.34
CA PRO A 58 0.14 -5.09 3.71
C PRO A 58 -0.86 -3.97 3.41
N HIS A 59 -1.62 -4.13 2.33
CA HIS A 59 -2.65 -3.17 1.91
C HIS A 59 -4.07 -3.60 2.27
N TYR A 60 -4.21 -4.66 3.06
CA TYR A 60 -5.47 -5.17 3.60
C TYR A 60 -5.38 -5.31 5.12
N ASP A 61 -6.51 -5.46 5.78
CA ASP A 61 -6.56 -5.55 7.25
C ASP A 61 -6.02 -6.90 7.72
N THR A 62 -4.83 -6.89 8.28
CA THR A 62 -4.17 -8.07 8.86
C THR A 62 -3.23 -7.66 9.99
N PRO A 63 -3.16 -8.45 11.07
CA PRO A 63 -2.15 -8.24 12.11
C PRO A 63 -0.77 -8.79 11.74
N HIS A 64 -0.68 -9.59 10.66
CA HIS A 64 0.59 -10.16 10.22
C HIS A 64 1.51 -9.06 9.71
N HIS A 65 2.79 -9.16 10.05
CA HIS A 65 3.84 -8.21 9.72
C HIS A 65 3.65 -6.81 10.34
N ALA A 66 2.74 -6.66 11.32
CA ALA A 66 2.55 -5.39 12.00
C ALA A 66 3.82 -5.00 12.81
N PHE A 67 4.17 -3.73 12.73
CA PHE A 67 5.27 -3.12 13.50
C PHE A 67 4.83 -1.75 14.01
N GLN A 68 5.53 -1.25 15.01
CA GLN A 68 5.35 0.12 15.46
C GLN A 68 6.08 1.08 14.53
N ILE A 69 5.35 2.07 14.01
CA ILE A 69 5.92 3.11 13.15
C ILE A 69 6.81 4.02 14.01
N GLU A 70 8.03 4.27 13.53
CA GLU A 70 9.02 5.12 14.22
C GLU A 70 9.50 6.22 13.29
N GLU A 71 9.87 7.37 13.89
CA GLU A 71 10.47 8.48 13.15
C GLU A 71 11.73 8.03 12.41
N GLY A 72 11.91 8.52 11.18
CA GLY A 72 13.04 8.20 10.32
C GLY A 72 12.82 6.96 9.44
N MET A 73 11.78 6.17 9.67
CA MET A 73 11.44 5.06 8.77
C MET A 73 11.08 5.59 7.39
N THR A 74 11.49 4.84 6.37
CA THR A 74 11.14 5.09 4.97
C THR A 74 10.55 3.83 4.36
N PHE A 75 9.37 3.93 3.78
CA PHE A 75 8.69 2.79 3.15
C PHE A 75 7.70 3.23 2.07
N THR A 76 7.25 2.27 1.26
CA THR A 76 6.26 2.51 0.22
C THR A 76 4.85 2.16 0.68
N ILE A 77 3.87 2.85 0.13
CA ILE A 77 2.45 2.46 0.12
C ILE A 77 2.03 2.42 -1.34
N GLU A 78 1.68 1.22 -1.82
CA GLU A 78 1.53 0.93 -3.25
C GLU A 78 0.35 -0.01 -3.56
N PRO A 79 -0.87 0.26 -3.06
CA PRO A 79 -1.98 -0.66 -3.19
C PRO A 79 -2.34 -0.95 -4.65
N MET A 80 -2.56 -2.21 -4.97
CA MET A 80 -3.15 -2.69 -6.21
C MET A 80 -4.64 -2.93 -5.99
N LEU A 81 -5.48 -2.19 -6.71
CA LEU A 81 -6.93 -2.27 -6.62
C LEU A 81 -7.50 -2.89 -7.89
N THR A 82 -8.52 -3.73 -7.74
CA THR A 82 -9.20 -4.40 -8.85
C THR A 82 -10.69 -4.04 -8.88
N LEU A 83 -11.29 -4.09 -10.05
CA LEU A 83 -12.76 -3.94 -10.21
C LEU A 83 -13.53 -5.25 -9.94
N GLY A 84 -12.83 -6.36 -9.76
CA GLY A 84 -13.39 -7.68 -9.50
C GLY A 84 -12.62 -8.40 -8.41
N THR A 85 -12.24 -9.64 -8.67
CA THR A 85 -11.47 -10.42 -7.71
C THR A 85 -10.08 -9.81 -7.44
N TYR A 86 -9.61 -9.94 -6.22
CA TYR A 86 -8.23 -9.60 -5.87
C TYR A 86 -7.24 -10.73 -6.21
N GLN A 87 -7.74 -11.91 -6.58
CA GLN A 87 -6.90 -13.02 -7.02
C GLN A 87 -6.25 -12.70 -8.35
N HIS A 88 -5.05 -13.20 -8.55
CA HIS A 88 -4.24 -12.91 -9.72
C HIS A 88 -3.66 -14.17 -10.34
N GLN A 89 -3.16 -14.02 -11.55
CA GLN A 89 -2.38 -15.03 -12.28
C GLN A 89 -1.07 -14.38 -12.73
N MET A 90 0.02 -15.10 -12.59
CA MET A 90 1.32 -14.66 -13.08
C MET A 90 1.63 -15.35 -14.41
N TRP A 91 2.17 -14.61 -15.37
CA TRP A 91 2.64 -15.16 -16.63
C TRP A 91 3.95 -15.96 -16.45
N ASP A 92 4.27 -16.74 -17.47
CA ASP A 92 5.51 -17.55 -17.50
C ASP A 92 6.79 -16.69 -17.51
N ASP A 93 6.67 -15.39 -17.80
CA ASP A 93 7.78 -14.44 -17.69
C ASP A 93 8.20 -14.14 -16.23
N GLY A 94 7.44 -14.65 -15.24
CA GLY A 94 7.70 -14.43 -13.82
C GLY A 94 7.53 -12.98 -13.35
N TRP A 95 6.94 -12.13 -14.19
CA TRP A 95 6.79 -10.69 -13.91
C TRP A 95 5.36 -10.19 -14.15
N THR A 96 4.77 -10.46 -15.30
CA THR A 96 3.46 -9.94 -15.68
C THR A 96 2.36 -10.58 -14.84
N VAL A 97 1.55 -9.76 -14.21
CA VAL A 97 0.45 -10.18 -13.33
C VAL A 97 -0.88 -9.67 -13.89
N LEU A 98 -1.85 -10.57 -14.01
CA LEU A 98 -3.20 -10.28 -14.44
C LEU A 98 -4.19 -10.61 -13.32
N THR A 99 -5.31 -9.89 -13.28
CA THR A 99 -6.45 -10.31 -12.45
C THR A 99 -6.97 -11.68 -12.93
N ALA A 100 -7.32 -12.57 -12.01
CA ALA A 100 -7.77 -13.91 -12.37
C ALA A 100 -9.09 -13.91 -13.18
N ASP A 101 -9.92 -12.88 -13.03
CA ASP A 101 -11.20 -12.72 -13.72
C ASP A 101 -11.15 -11.75 -14.93
N GLY A 102 -9.96 -11.26 -15.29
CA GLY A 102 -9.80 -10.30 -16.39
C GLY A 102 -10.31 -8.88 -16.08
N SER A 103 -10.70 -8.59 -14.84
CA SER A 103 -11.14 -7.25 -14.45
C SER A 103 -9.99 -6.24 -14.48
N ARG A 104 -10.33 -4.97 -14.64
CA ARG A 104 -9.34 -3.89 -14.64
C ARG A 104 -8.73 -3.72 -13.26
N SER A 105 -7.43 -3.41 -13.24
CA SER A 105 -6.68 -3.07 -12.04
C SER A 105 -6.02 -1.71 -12.16
N ALA A 106 -5.63 -1.16 -11.01
CA ALA A 106 -4.84 0.06 -10.96
C ALA A 106 -3.93 0.02 -9.73
N GLN A 107 -2.70 0.49 -9.90
CA GLN A 107 -1.73 0.69 -8.82
C GLN A 107 -1.25 2.13 -8.81
N PHE A 108 -1.00 2.63 -7.61
CA PHE A 108 -0.34 3.91 -7.38
C PHE A 108 0.61 3.74 -6.20
N GLU A 109 1.80 4.25 -6.33
CA GLU A 109 2.84 4.13 -5.33
C GLU A 109 3.33 5.51 -4.87
N HIS A 110 3.59 5.61 -3.57
CA HIS A 110 4.39 6.68 -2.99
C HIS A 110 5.38 6.14 -1.97
N THR A 111 6.54 6.77 -1.92
CA THR A 111 7.51 6.60 -0.85
C THR A 111 7.24 7.65 0.23
N LEU A 112 7.23 7.22 1.48
CA LEU A 112 7.00 8.08 2.64
C LEU A 112 8.24 8.08 3.54
N LEU A 113 8.53 9.25 4.11
CA LEU A 113 9.43 9.41 5.25
C LEU A 113 8.59 9.70 6.49
N VAL A 114 8.77 8.91 7.55
CA VAL A 114 8.12 9.17 8.83
C VAL A 114 8.84 10.32 9.54
N THR A 115 8.10 11.39 9.82
CA THR A 115 8.58 12.56 10.53
C THR A 115 8.20 12.50 12.02
N ALA A 116 8.68 13.43 12.83
CA ALA A 116 8.34 13.50 14.26
C ALA A 116 6.83 13.59 14.54
N THR A 117 6.04 14.12 13.59
CA THR A 117 4.60 14.39 13.78
C THR A 117 3.68 13.70 12.77
N GLY A 118 4.22 12.98 11.82
CA GLY A 118 3.43 12.35 10.76
C GLY A 118 4.30 11.72 9.68
N ALA A 119 4.01 12.02 8.41
CA ALA A 119 4.80 11.54 7.29
C ALA A 119 4.89 12.57 6.17
N GLU A 120 6.03 12.59 5.50
CA GLU A 120 6.27 13.33 4.27
C GLU A 120 6.22 12.38 3.07
N ILE A 121 5.55 12.79 1.99
CA ILE A 121 5.51 12.05 0.74
C ILE A 121 6.65 12.53 -0.14
N LEU A 122 7.64 11.67 -0.37
CA LEU A 122 8.85 12.02 -1.11
C LEU A 122 8.66 12.02 -2.63
N THR A 123 7.62 11.39 -3.13
CA THR A 123 7.37 11.13 -4.56
C THR A 123 6.17 11.91 -5.10
N LEU A 124 5.85 13.07 -4.53
CA LEU A 124 4.85 13.96 -5.10
C LEU A 124 5.38 14.55 -6.42
N PRO A 125 4.60 14.49 -7.52
CA PRO A 125 5.01 15.14 -8.74
C PRO A 125 5.07 16.66 -8.54
N THR A 126 6.16 17.26 -8.98
CA THR A 126 6.27 18.71 -9.12
C THR A 126 5.55 19.10 -10.42
N ILE A 127 4.53 19.90 -10.28
CA ILE A 127 3.79 20.44 -11.42
C ILE A 127 4.41 21.76 -11.84
#